data_2d22e261abd2937ca24f46ecd39127d2
#
_entry.id   2d22e261abd2937ca24f46ecd39127d2
#
_cell.length_a   1.000
_cell.length_b   1.000
_cell.length_c   1.000
_cell.angle_alpha   90.00
_cell.angle_beta   90.00
_cell.angle_gamma   90.00
#
_symmetry.space_group_name_H-M   'P 1'
#
loop_
_entity.id
_entity.type
_entity.pdbx_description
1 polymer ?
#
loop_
_entity_poly.entity_id
_entity_poly.type
_entity_poly.pdbx_seq_one_letter_code
_entity_poly.pdbx_strand_id
1 'polypeptide(L)'
;AEAMGLSHRLNKSDSNLVFVSENCHPQTINVIQTRAEPMGLKVLVGDENKVLEQLKEDIVCGILQYPGTLGDIKDPSEAISKIHKKNGKAILACDLLALAKLKTPRELGADIAVGSSQRFGIPMGYGGPHAAFFATKDEYKRSMPGRIVGVSVDRHGNKAYRLSLQTREQH
;
A
#
# COMPACT_ATOMS: atom_id res chain seq x y z
N ALA A 1 -6.22 -2.66 0.00
CA ALA A 1 -6.89 -2.89 1.30
C ALA A 1 -5.89 -3.11 2.42
N GLU A 2 -4.97 -4.08 2.33
CA GLU A 2 -4.04 -4.40 3.43
C GLU A 2 -3.09 -3.25 3.79
N ALA A 3 -2.67 -2.44 2.82
CA ALA A 3 -1.87 -1.24 3.07
C ALA A 3 -2.66 -0.17 3.85
N MET A 4 -3.96 -0.01 3.58
CA MET A 4 -4.85 0.82 4.38
C MET A 4 -4.95 0.31 5.82
N GLY A 5 -5.14 -1.01 6.00
CA GLY A 5 -5.16 -1.64 7.32
C GLY A 5 -3.86 -1.47 8.10
N LEU A 6 -2.70 -1.58 7.43
CA LEU A 6 -1.40 -1.27 8.03
C LEU A 6 -1.34 0.19 8.48
N SER A 7 -1.73 1.11 7.60
CA SER A 7 -1.72 2.55 7.91
C SER A 7 -2.63 2.89 9.08
N HIS A 8 -3.79 2.24 9.17
CA HIS A 8 -4.71 2.41 10.29
C HIS A 8 -4.10 1.93 11.61
N ARG A 9 -3.42 0.78 11.64
CA ARG A 9 -2.69 0.30 12.83
C ARG A 9 -1.53 1.20 13.25
N LEU A 10 -0.92 1.90 12.29
CA LEU A 10 0.18 2.85 12.52
C LEU A 10 -0.29 4.27 12.81
N ASN A 11 -1.59 4.53 12.63
CA ASN A 11 -2.16 5.85 12.85
C ASN A 11 -2.05 6.26 14.31
N LYS A 12 -1.55 7.45 14.56
CA LYS A 12 -1.41 8.05 15.90
C LYS A 12 -2.40 9.19 16.16
N SER A 13 -3.16 9.57 15.12
CA SER A 13 -4.22 10.58 15.23
C SER A 13 -5.58 9.89 15.44
N ASP A 14 -6.57 10.66 15.88
CA ASP A 14 -7.96 10.19 16.01
C ASP A 14 -8.70 10.16 14.67
N SER A 15 -8.01 10.43 13.56
CA SER A 15 -8.61 10.45 12.24
C SER A 15 -9.05 9.05 11.80
N ASN A 16 -10.23 8.99 11.20
CA ASN A 16 -10.75 7.80 10.50
C ASN A 16 -10.90 8.04 8.99
N LEU A 17 -10.27 9.10 8.45
CA LEU A 17 -10.42 9.49 7.07
C LEU A 17 -9.30 8.86 6.20
N VAL A 18 -9.69 8.24 5.11
CA VAL A 18 -8.81 7.68 4.07
C VAL A 18 -9.04 8.45 2.77
N PHE A 19 -7.99 9.02 2.22
CA PHE A 19 -8.04 9.62 0.90
C PHE A 19 -7.67 8.59 -0.18
N VAL A 20 -8.41 8.58 -1.29
CA VAL A 20 -8.12 7.74 -2.47
C VAL A 20 -8.18 8.61 -3.72
N SER A 21 -7.09 8.62 -4.50
CA SER A 21 -7.09 9.32 -5.78
C SER A 21 -8.12 8.71 -6.74
N GLU A 22 -8.86 9.54 -7.45
CA GLU A 22 -9.78 9.12 -8.52
C GLU A 22 -9.04 8.46 -9.70
N ASN A 23 -7.72 8.66 -9.80
CA ASN A 23 -6.86 7.99 -10.77
C ASN A 23 -6.54 6.52 -10.42
N CYS A 24 -6.94 6.04 -9.23
CA CYS A 24 -6.88 4.62 -8.89
C CYS A 24 -7.84 3.81 -9.76
N HIS A 25 -7.49 2.53 -10.00
CA HIS A 25 -8.40 1.64 -10.72
C HIS A 25 -9.74 1.54 -10.00
N PRO A 26 -10.88 1.55 -10.72
CA PRO A 26 -12.22 1.48 -10.10
C PRO A 26 -12.38 0.28 -9.15
N GLN A 27 -11.81 -0.87 -9.51
CA GLN A 27 -11.84 -2.07 -8.66
C GLN A 27 -11.06 -1.85 -7.35
N THR A 28 -9.94 -1.12 -7.40
CA THR A 28 -9.16 -0.77 -6.20
C THR A 28 -9.98 0.13 -5.28
N ILE A 29 -10.63 1.16 -5.84
CA ILE A 29 -11.51 2.07 -5.09
C ILE A 29 -12.63 1.28 -4.39
N ASN A 30 -13.33 0.41 -5.12
CA ASN A 30 -14.42 -0.41 -4.59
C ASN A 30 -13.96 -1.33 -3.46
N VAL A 31 -12.82 -2.00 -3.62
CA VAL A 31 -12.25 -2.87 -2.58
C VAL A 31 -11.87 -2.07 -1.33
N ILE A 32 -11.31 -0.87 -1.50
CA ILE A 32 -10.97 0.00 -0.37
C ILE A 32 -12.24 0.41 0.38
N GLN A 33 -13.28 0.84 -0.31
CA GLN A 33 -14.55 1.23 0.30
C GLN A 33 -15.18 0.06 1.08
N THR A 34 -15.27 -1.12 0.46
CA THR A 34 -15.81 -2.33 1.10
C THR A 34 -15.03 -2.73 2.36
N ARG A 35 -13.70 -2.55 2.35
CA ARG A 35 -12.86 -2.91 3.49
C ARG A 35 -12.77 -1.82 4.56
N ALA A 36 -13.02 -0.58 4.20
CA ALA A 36 -13.04 0.56 5.12
C ALA A 36 -14.27 0.57 6.03
N GLU A 37 -15.44 0.23 5.46
CA GLU A 37 -16.73 0.26 6.16
C GLU A 37 -16.73 -0.49 7.50
N PRO A 38 -16.40 -1.80 7.58
CA PRO A 38 -16.39 -2.52 8.84
C PRO A 38 -15.29 -2.06 9.81
N MET A 39 -14.31 -1.30 9.35
CA MET A 39 -13.27 -0.70 10.18
C MET A 39 -13.66 0.67 10.73
N GLY A 40 -14.84 1.20 10.39
CA GLY A 40 -15.28 2.54 10.77
C GLY A 40 -14.51 3.65 10.05
N LEU A 41 -13.81 3.34 8.96
CA LEU A 41 -13.06 4.31 8.17
C LEU A 41 -13.95 4.96 7.11
N LYS A 42 -13.78 6.26 6.91
CA LYS A 42 -14.45 7.04 5.87
C LYS A 42 -13.51 7.16 4.66
N VAL A 43 -14.03 6.89 3.47
CA VAL A 43 -13.25 6.99 2.22
C VAL A 43 -13.68 8.22 1.45
N LEU A 44 -12.72 9.10 1.18
CA LEU A 44 -12.89 10.27 0.34
C LEU A 44 -12.15 10.04 -0.97
N VAL A 45 -12.89 9.98 -2.09
CA VAL A 45 -12.34 9.80 -3.43
C VAL A 45 -12.35 11.14 -4.17
N GLY A 46 -11.26 11.46 -4.85
CA GLY A 46 -11.21 12.68 -5.68
C GLY A 46 -9.83 12.99 -6.26
N ASP A 47 -9.76 14.14 -6.90
CA ASP A 47 -8.52 14.67 -7.47
C ASP A 47 -7.54 15.03 -6.33
N GLU A 48 -6.35 14.44 -6.35
CA GLU A 48 -5.34 14.60 -5.30
C GLU A 48 -4.87 16.06 -5.12
N ASN A 49 -4.87 16.85 -6.19
CA ASN A 49 -4.41 18.24 -6.11
C ASN A 49 -5.45 19.13 -5.44
N LYS A 50 -6.75 18.91 -5.76
CA LYS A 50 -7.85 19.71 -5.22
C LYS A 50 -8.22 19.31 -3.80
N VAL A 51 -8.44 18.00 -3.61
CA VAL A 51 -8.97 17.48 -2.34
C VAL A 51 -7.95 17.63 -1.22
N LEU A 52 -6.69 17.21 -1.46
CA LEU A 52 -5.66 17.30 -0.43
C LEU A 52 -5.29 18.73 -0.04
N GLU A 53 -5.49 19.69 -0.94
CA GLU A 53 -5.25 21.10 -0.64
C GLU A 53 -6.36 21.70 0.26
N GLN A 54 -7.61 21.35 -0.03
CA GLN A 54 -8.76 21.88 0.70
C GLN A 54 -9.02 21.17 2.04
N LEU A 55 -8.59 19.94 2.17
CA LEU A 55 -8.79 19.14 3.37
C LEU A 55 -8.01 19.75 4.53
N LYS A 56 -8.70 20.00 5.66
CA LYS A 56 -8.10 20.57 6.89
C LYS A 56 -7.79 19.50 7.94
N GLU A 57 -8.40 18.34 7.82
CA GLU A 57 -8.30 17.25 8.79
C GLU A 57 -7.08 16.36 8.51
N ASP A 58 -6.61 15.69 9.55
CA ASP A 58 -5.65 14.60 9.42
C ASP A 58 -6.29 13.42 8.66
N ILE A 59 -5.45 12.59 8.07
CA ILE A 59 -5.90 11.38 7.38
C ILE A 59 -5.11 10.16 7.86
N VAL A 60 -5.73 8.99 7.81
CA VAL A 60 -5.06 7.71 8.08
C VAL A 60 -4.01 7.42 7.01
N CYS A 61 -4.42 7.55 5.75
CA CYS A 61 -3.55 7.38 4.59
C CYS A 61 -4.13 8.05 3.35
N GLY A 62 -3.26 8.29 2.36
CA GLY A 62 -3.63 8.62 1.00
C GLY A 62 -3.16 7.54 0.04
N ILE A 63 -4.03 7.11 -0.86
CA ILE A 63 -3.77 6.06 -1.84
C ILE A 63 -3.74 6.67 -3.22
N LEU A 64 -2.60 6.53 -3.90
CA LEU A 64 -2.32 7.07 -5.22
C LEU A 64 -2.02 5.91 -6.19
N GLN A 65 -2.29 6.11 -7.47
CA GLN A 65 -2.02 5.15 -8.54
C GLN A 65 -0.91 5.66 -9.47
N TYR A 66 0.04 4.80 -9.83
CA TYR A 66 1.19 5.18 -10.64
C TYR A 66 1.69 4.03 -11.55
N PRO A 67 1.50 4.12 -12.87
CA PRO A 67 0.67 5.09 -13.62
C PRO A 67 -0.80 5.06 -13.24
N GLY A 68 -1.52 6.13 -13.58
CA GLY A 68 -2.96 6.23 -13.37
C GLY A 68 -3.78 5.25 -14.24
N THR A 69 -5.06 5.13 -13.95
CA THR A 69 -5.98 4.18 -14.64
C THR A 69 -6.06 4.42 -16.13
N LEU A 70 -5.96 5.66 -16.59
CA LEU A 70 -5.99 6.01 -18.01
C LEU A 70 -4.59 6.00 -18.66
N GLY A 71 -3.57 5.52 -17.94
CA GLY A 71 -2.19 5.44 -18.42
C GLY A 71 -1.40 6.74 -18.27
N ASP A 72 -1.96 7.74 -17.60
CA ASP A 72 -1.27 8.99 -17.33
C ASP A 72 -0.13 8.80 -16.32
N ILE A 73 0.98 9.48 -16.59
CA ILE A 73 2.16 9.46 -15.75
C ILE A 73 2.35 10.85 -15.16
N LYS A 74 1.86 11.04 -13.95
CA LYS A 74 2.05 12.27 -13.17
C LYS A 74 3.04 11.99 -12.05
N ASP A 75 3.90 12.96 -11.72
CA ASP A 75 4.78 12.86 -10.55
C ASP A 75 3.94 13.01 -9.27
N PRO A 76 3.82 11.98 -8.42
CA PRO A 76 2.96 12.03 -7.23
C PRO A 76 3.65 12.68 -6.01
N SER A 77 4.87 13.18 -6.13
CA SER A 77 5.67 13.69 -5.01
C SER A 77 4.97 14.81 -4.23
N GLU A 78 4.28 15.71 -4.93
CA GLU A 78 3.54 16.80 -4.30
C GLU A 78 2.35 16.27 -3.49
N ALA A 79 1.58 15.35 -4.07
CA ALA A 79 0.45 14.71 -3.39
C ALA A 79 0.92 13.92 -2.16
N ILE A 80 2.03 13.18 -2.27
CA ILE A 80 2.68 12.48 -1.15
C ILE A 80 3.06 13.46 -0.03
N SER A 81 3.66 14.60 -0.39
CA SER A 81 4.00 15.63 0.59
C SER A 81 2.76 16.20 1.29
N LYS A 82 1.66 16.41 0.55
CA LYS A 82 0.38 16.87 1.13
C LYS A 82 -0.22 15.82 2.09
N ILE A 83 -0.13 14.53 1.74
CA ILE A 83 -0.55 13.41 2.60
C ILE A 83 0.23 13.41 3.92
N HIS A 84 1.57 13.55 3.85
CA HIS A 84 2.42 13.59 5.04
C HIS A 84 2.13 14.80 5.94
N LYS A 85 1.85 15.98 5.35
CA LYS A 85 1.45 17.18 6.11
C LYS A 85 0.15 16.99 6.91
N LYS A 86 -0.66 15.98 6.55
CA LYS A 86 -1.90 15.59 7.23
C LYS A 86 -1.71 14.33 8.09
N ASN A 87 -0.48 14.07 8.53
CA ASN A 87 -0.09 12.92 9.35
C ASN A 87 -0.41 11.55 8.71
N GLY A 88 -0.84 11.52 7.44
CA GLY A 88 -1.20 10.31 6.71
C GLY A 88 -0.01 9.53 6.19
N LYS A 89 -0.20 8.23 5.96
CA LYS A 89 0.74 7.38 5.23
C LYS A 89 0.46 7.42 3.74
N ALA A 90 1.51 7.64 2.93
CA ALA A 90 1.40 7.65 1.48
C ALA A 90 1.55 6.22 0.93
N ILE A 91 0.48 5.71 0.32
CA ILE A 91 0.42 4.40 -0.32
C ILE A 91 0.45 4.62 -1.83
N LEU A 92 1.42 4.01 -2.52
CA LEU A 92 1.52 4.05 -3.97
C LEU A 92 1.17 2.69 -4.56
N ALA A 93 0.03 2.60 -5.22
CA ALA A 93 -0.32 1.46 -6.06
C ALA A 93 0.39 1.62 -7.40
N CYS A 94 1.31 0.72 -7.75
CA CYS A 94 2.18 0.92 -8.90
C CYS A 94 2.33 -0.33 -9.77
N ASP A 95 2.60 -0.08 -11.05
CA ASP A 95 3.01 -1.11 -12.01
C ASP A 95 4.53 -1.35 -11.86
N LEU A 96 4.90 -2.52 -11.37
CA LEU A 96 6.30 -2.86 -11.10
C LEU A 96 7.18 -2.80 -12.36
N LEU A 97 6.65 -3.14 -13.54
CA LEU A 97 7.39 -3.06 -14.79
C LEU A 97 7.63 -1.59 -15.21
N ALA A 98 6.67 -0.71 -14.97
CA ALA A 98 6.82 0.72 -15.25
C ALA A 98 7.96 1.34 -14.42
N LEU A 99 8.20 0.86 -13.20
CA LEU A 99 9.28 1.34 -12.31
C LEU A 99 10.70 1.08 -12.88
N ALA A 100 10.84 0.24 -13.92
CA ALA A 100 12.10 0.11 -14.65
C ALA A 100 12.50 1.39 -15.42
N LYS A 101 11.56 2.30 -15.64
CA LYS A 101 11.73 3.57 -16.36
C LYS A 101 11.34 4.79 -15.53
N LEU A 102 10.48 4.63 -14.55
CA LEU A 102 9.94 5.70 -13.72
C LEU A 102 10.65 5.75 -12.37
N LYS A 103 10.53 6.89 -11.67
CA LYS A 103 11.04 7.02 -10.30
C LYS A 103 10.39 5.96 -9.39
N THR A 104 11.19 5.42 -8.50
CA THR A 104 10.71 4.41 -7.54
C THR A 104 9.82 5.04 -6.47
N PRO A 105 8.92 4.26 -5.83
CA PRO A 105 8.12 4.74 -4.70
C PRO A 105 8.96 5.38 -3.58
N ARG A 106 10.16 4.85 -3.34
CA ARG A 106 11.09 5.40 -2.34
C ARG A 106 11.59 6.80 -2.72
N GLU A 107 12.01 7.00 -3.98
CA GLU A 107 12.46 8.29 -4.49
C GLU A 107 11.34 9.34 -4.47
N LEU A 108 10.10 8.90 -4.66
CA LEU A 108 8.91 9.73 -4.58
C LEU A 108 8.46 10.02 -3.14
N GLY A 109 9.04 9.34 -2.15
CA GLY A 109 8.75 9.52 -0.73
C GLY A 109 7.57 8.69 -0.20
N ALA A 110 7.07 7.71 -0.95
CA ALA A 110 5.98 6.85 -0.48
C ALA A 110 6.40 6.00 0.72
N ASP A 111 5.45 5.73 1.62
CA ASP A 111 5.65 4.89 2.80
C ASP A 111 5.42 3.41 2.49
N ILE A 112 4.47 3.13 1.60
CA ILE A 112 4.06 1.79 1.22
C ILE A 112 3.88 1.75 -0.29
N ALA A 113 4.37 0.68 -0.92
CA ALA A 113 4.14 0.38 -2.33
C ALA A 113 3.45 -0.97 -2.46
N VAL A 114 2.43 -1.03 -3.30
CA VAL A 114 1.65 -2.25 -3.58
C VAL A 114 1.42 -2.40 -5.07
N GLY A 115 1.22 -3.62 -5.52
CA GLY A 115 0.92 -3.89 -6.91
C GLY A 115 0.93 -5.38 -7.22
N SER A 116 0.93 -5.71 -8.50
CA SER A 116 0.98 -7.08 -9.00
C SER A 116 2.22 -7.31 -9.84
N SER A 117 2.82 -8.49 -9.74
CA SER A 117 3.90 -8.94 -10.61
C SER A 117 3.40 -9.67 -11.86
N GLN A 118 2.10 -9.70 -12.13
CA GLN A 118 1.51 -10.42 -13.26
C GLN A 118 2.07 -9.96 -14.61
N ARG A 119 2.46 -8.69 -14.73
CA ARG A 119 3.12 -8.11 -15.91
C ARG A 119 4.44 -8.79 -16.30
N PHE A 120 5.07 -9.54 -15.42
CA PHE A 120 6.30 -10.30 -15.70
C PHE A 120 6.04 -11.69 -16.31
N GLY A 121 4.87 -11.93 -16.87
CA GLY A 121 4.59 -13.11 -17.68
C GLY A 121 3.80 -14.21 -16.97
N ILE A 122 3.08 -13.89 -15.90
CA ILE A 122 2.16 -14.84 -15.28
C ILE A 122 0.95 -15.00 -16.20
N PRO A 123 0.65 -16.22 -16.72
CA PRO A 123 -0.43 -16.44 -17.67
C PRO A 123 -1.80 -16.23 -17.02
N MET A 124 -2.77 -15.75 -17.83
CA MET A 124 -4.14 -15.46 -17.39
C MET A 124 -5.08 -16.68 -17.43
N GLY A 125 -4.55 -17.91 -17.39
CA GLY A 125 -5.37 -19.13 -17.35
C GLY A 125 -6.30 -19.14 -16.14
N TYR A 126 -7.59 -19.46 -16.36
CA TYR A 126 -8.62 -19.47 -15.31
C TYR A 126 -8.72 -18.16 -14.50
N GLY A 127 -8.63 -17.02 -15.18
CA GLY A 127 -8.63 -15.69 -14.56
C GLY A 127 -7.25 -15.22 -14.08
N GLY A 128 -6.22 -16.05 -14.20
CA GLY A 128 -4.84 -15.78 -13.86
C GLY A 128 -4.54 -15.90 -12.37
N PRO A 129 -3.45 -16.56 -12.00
CA PRO A 129 -2.93 -16.50 -10.64
C PRO A 129 -2.43 -15.08 -10.35
N HIS A 130 -2.73 -14.56 -9.18
CA HIS A 130 -2.28 -13.24 -8.75
C HIS A 130 -1.06 -13.37 -7.84
N ALA A 131 0.02 -12.69 -8.20
CA ALA A 131 1.20 -12.53 -7.36
C ALA A 131 1.33 -11.05 -6.99
N ALA A 132 0.72 -10.66 -5.90
CA ALA A 132 0.82 -9.31 -5.37
C ALA A 132 2.15 -9.10 -4.65
N PHE A 133 2.66 -7.87 -4.67
CA PHE A 133 3.76 -7.45 -3.82
C PHE A 133 3.31 -6.37 -2.84
N PHE A 134 4.01 -6.32 -1.72
CA PHE A 134 3.84 -5.33 -0.68
C PHE A 134 5.23 -4.93 -0.20
N ALA A 135 5.59 -3.66 -0.34
CA ALA A 135 6.84 -3.12 0.14
C ALA A 135 6.59 -1.93 1.06
N THR A 136 7.36 -1.83 2.13
CA THR A 136 7.23 -0.74 3.11
C THR A 136 8.58 -0.44 3.76
N LYS A 137 8.61 0.62 4.58
CA LYS A 137 9.78 0.98 5.38
C LYS A 137 10.08 -0.10 6.44
N ASP A 138 11.33 -0.29 6.77
CA ASP A 138 11.77 -1.30 7.77
C ASP A 138 11.11 -1.09 9.13
N GLU A 139 10.88 0.15 9.52
CA GLU A 139 10.21 0.51 10.78
C GLU A 139 8.78 -0.05 10.92
N TYR A 140 8.11 -0.36 9.79
CA TYR A 140 6.73 -0.88 9.78
C TYR A 140 6.65 -2.41 9.70
N LYS A 141 7.77 -3.10 9.61
CA LYS A 141 7.84 -4.56 9.38
C LYS A 141 7.02 -5.39 10.38
N ARG A 142 6.95 -4.96 11.65
CA ARG A 142 6.20 -5.68 12.68
C ARG A 142 4.68 -5.53 12.56
N SER A 143 4.22 -4.52 11.83
CA SER A 143 2.80 -4.24 11.59
C SER A 143 2.33 -4.68 10.21
N MET A 144 3.23 -5.25 9.40
CA MET A 144 2.89 -5.74 8.05
C MET A 144 1.79 -6.81 8.12
N PRO A 145 0.89 -6.82 7.12
CA PRO A 145 -0.05 -7.92 6.95
C PRO A 145 0.70 -9.21 6.58
N GLY A 146 0.14 -10.36 6.97
CA GLY A 146 0.73 -11.65 6.68
C GLY A 146 1.88 -12.04 7.60
N ARG A 147 2.65 -13.00 7.17
CA ARG A 147 3.76 -13.59 7.93
C ARG A 147 5.03 -13.58 7.10
N ILE A 148 6.15 -13.23 7.73
CA ILE A 148 7.47 -13.26 7.10
C ILE A 148 8.16 -14.58 7.46
N VAL A 149 8.56 -15.31 6.43
CA VAL A 149 9.28 -16.57 6.58
C VAL A 149 10.77 -16.31 6.36
N GLY A 150 11.59 -16.70 7.33
CA GLY A 150 13.03 -16.61 7.27
C GLY A 150 13.71 -17.97 7.09
N VAL A 151 14.92 -17.95 6.59
CA VAL A 151 15.78 -19.13 6.51
C VAL A 151 16.44 -19.37 7.87
N SER A 152 16.41 -20.61 8.32
CA SER A 152 17.02 -21.09 9.56
C SER A 152 17.68 -22.45 9.31
N VAL A 153 18.06 -23.12 10.38
CA VAL A 153 18.53 -24.50 10.35
C VAL A 153 17.72 -25.35 11.34
N ASP A 154 17.54 -26.63 11.01
CA ASP A 154 16.95 -27.60 11.92
C ASP A 154 17.98 -28.08 12.96
N ARG A 155 17.56 -28.99 13.84
CA ARG A 155 18.43 -29.57 14.88
C ARG A 155 19.63 -30.37 14.33
N HIS A 156 19.58 -30.74 13.05
CA HIS A 156 20.63 -31.50 12.36
C HIS A 156 21.52 -30.60 11.51
N GLY A 157 21.28 -29.27 11.49
CA GLY A 157 22.03 -28.31 10.69
C GLY A 157 21.57 -28.20 9.24
N ASN A 158 20.47 -28.85 8.85
CA ASN A 158 19.90 -28.72 7.50
C ASN A 158 19.12 -27.43 7.37
N LYS A 159 19.07 -26.87 6.14
CA LYS A 159 18.27 -25.69 5.84
C LYS A 159 16.79 -25.92 6.17
N ALA A 160 16.24 -25.04 6.97
CA ALA A 160 14.85 -25.04 7.37
C ALA A 160 14.23 -23.64 7.26
N TYR A 161 12.91 -23.57 7.31
CA TYR A 161 12.17 -22.30 7.28
C TYR A 161 11.39 -22.12 8.57
N ARG A 162 11.31 -20.88 9.04
CA ARG A 162 10.52 -20.53 10.22
C ARG A 162 9.93 -19.14 10.07
N LEU A 163 8.91 -18.81 10.86
CA LEU A 163 8.38 -17.46 10.95
C LEU A 163 9.43 -16.55 11.58
N SER A 164 9.81 -15.47 10.87
CA SER A 164 10.84 -14.53 11.30
C SER A 164 10.32 -13.43 12.20
N LEU A 165 9.06 -13.02 12.00
CA LEU A 165 8.37 -12.04 12.81
C LEU A 165 7.09 -12.66 13.33
N GLN A 166 6.97 -12.76 14.65
CA GLN A 166 5.82 -13.36 15.33
C GLN A 166 5.27 -12.37 16.35
N THR A 167 3.95 -12.36 16.47
CA THR A 167 3.28 -11.75 17.62
C THR A 167 3.35 -12.66 18.84
N ARG A 168 3.03 -12.15 20.04
CA ARG A 168 3.05 -12.97 21.28
C ARG A 168 2.19 -14.22 21.18
N GLU A 169 1.07 -14.13 20.49
CA GLU A 169 0.11 -15.24 20.31
C GLU A 169 0.61 -16.34 19.37
N GLN A 170 1.73 -16.16 18.71
CA GLN A 170 2.30 -17.10 17.72
C GLN A 170 3.55 -17.82 18.22
N HIS A 171 3.90 -17.65 19.46
CA HIS A 171 5.04 -18.34 20.10
C HIS A 171 4.69 -19.73 20.58
#